data_980af8bb546c2f52b5dc3abc5159995f
#
_entry.id   980af8bb546c2f52b5dc3abc5159995f
#
_cell.length_a   1.000
_cell.length_b   1.000
_cell.length_c   1.000
_cell.angle_alpha   90.00
_cell.angle_beta   90.00
_cell.angle_gamma   90.00
#
_symmetry.space_group_name_H-M   'P 1'
#
loop_
_entity.id
_entity.type
_entity.pdbx_description
1 polymer ?
#
loop_
_entity_poly.entity_id
_entity_poly.type
_entity_poly.pdbx_seq_one_letter_code
_entity_poly.pdbx_strand_id
1 'polypeptide(L)'
;VCDLLLCQGKTLDIVKEARLLQGNEHLRRDYALMEAASPMVEILDKTTQVGLQDERLFPMVCVALQALKGVNSDDAVASAECYTAGYLLKALAVLGFRPRFDTCVECGNAISPEMLYSRVPFSLIDGGIVCSSCRPACETVYLSRDTVLWAQALLFSTFEEISHFEVNADERLSVLRFLQLWIRQHLGISLKSLDYLISLR
;
A
#
# COMPACT_ATOMS: atom_id res chain seq x y z
N VAL A 1 -18.85 -4.58 -4.11
CA VAL A 1 -19.27 -4.74 -2.71
C VAL A 1 -20.68 -5.29 -2.71
N CYS A 2 -20.90 -6.37 -1.98
CA CYS A 2 -22.21 -7.01 -1.85
C CYS A 2 -22.58 -7.14 -0.38
N ASP A 3 -23.85 -7.02 -0.09
CA ASP A 3 -24.45 -7.44 1.16
C ASP A 3 -24.96 -8.88 0.98
N LEU A 4 -24.58 -9.77 1.90
CA LEU A 4 -24.85 -11.20 1.79
C LEU A 4 -25.65 -11.67 2.99
N LEU A 5 -26.79 -12.32 2.74
CA LEU A 5 -27.51 -13.08 3.75
C LEU A 5 -26.97 -14.51 3.77
N LEU A 6 -26.30 -14.87 4.88
CA LEU A 6 -25.71 -16.19 5.06
C LEU A 6 -26.53 -17.08 6.00
N CYS A 7 -26.59 -18.36 5.69
CA CYS A 7 -27.00 -19.38 6.63
C CYS A 7 -25.80 -20.19 7.06
N GLN A 8 -25.63 -20.34 8.36
CA GLN A 8 -24.58 -21.16 8.94
C GLN A 8 -24.75 -22.63 8.54
N GLY A 9 -23.76 -23.16 7.86
CA GLY A 9 -23.65 -24.58 7.50
C GLY A 9 -22.77 -25.35 8.49
N LYS A 10 -22.67 -26.64 8.32
CA LYS A 10 -21.77 -27.47 9.16
C LYS A 10 -20.31 -27.29 8.84
N THR A 11 -19.97 -27.02 7.59
CA THR A 11 -18.59 -26.90 7.07
C THR A 11 -18.39 -25.60 6.32
N LEU A 12 -19.38 -25.17 5.56
CA LEU A 12 -19.38 -23.94 4.76
C LEU A 12 -20.73 -23.24 4.95
N ASP A 13 -20.68 -21.92 5.01
CA ASP A 13 -21.88 -21.10 5.01
C ASP A 13 -22.55 -21.08 3.63
N ILE A 14 -23.87 -21.00 3.62
CA ILE A 14 -24.66 -20.96 2.40
C ILE A 14 -25.14 -19.53 2.17
N VAL A 15 -24.81 -18.97 1.02
CA VAL A 15 -25.34 -17.67 0.60
C VAL A 15 -26.81 -17.86 0.18
N LYS A 16 -27.74 -17.29 0.94
CA LYS A 16 -29.17 -17.29 0.62
C LYS A 16 -29.56 -16.15 -0.30
N GLU A 17 -28.98 -14.99 -0.06
CA GLU A 17 -29.27 -13.77 -0.82
C GLU A 17 -28.01 -12.95 -0.97
N ALA A 18 -27.85 -12.30 -2.13
CA ALA A 18 -26.76 -11.37 -2.40
C ALA A 18 -27.35 -10.09 -3.02
N ARG A 19 -27.13 -8.94 -2.36
CA ARG A 19 -27.52 -7.63 -2.84
C ARG A 19 -26.27 -6.84 -3.25
N LEU A 20 -26.23 -6.41 -4.51
CA LEU A 20 -25.14 -5.57 -4.99
C LEU A 20 -25.28 -4.16 -4.42
N LEU A 21 -24.27 -3.67 -3.68
CA LEU A 21 -24.18 -2.33 -3.12
C LEU A 21 -23.34 -1.41 -4.00
N GLN A 22 -22.17 -1.92 -4.46
CA GLN A 22 -21.25 -1.20 -5.32
C GLN A 22 -20.68 -2.14 -6.38
N GLY A 23 -20.91 -1.82 -7.66
CA GLY A 23 -20.46 -2.64 -8.79
C GLY A 23 -19.01 -2.41 -9.21
N ASN A 24 -18.42 -1.27 -8.85
CA ASN A 24 -17.08 -0.82 -9.29
C ASN A 24 -16.88 -0.97 -10.81
N GLU A 25 -17.91 -0.65 -11.59
CA GLU A 25 -17.91 -0.85 -13.05
C GLU A 25 -16.83 -0.03 -13.76
N HIS A 26 -16.44 1.11 -13.19
CA HIS A 26 -15.37 1.97 -13.70
C HIS A 26 -14.04 1.21 -13.79
N LEU A 27 -13.72 0.33 -12.84
CA LEU A 27 -12.50 -0.47 -12.85
C LEU A 27 -12.45 -1.45 -14.02
N ARG A 28 -13.63 -1.95 -14.48
CA ARG A 28 -13.70 -2.92 -15.58
C ARG A 28 -13.60 -2.27 -16.96
N ARG A 29 -13.79 -0.97 -17.05
CA ARG A 29 -13.75 -0.21 -18.31
C ARG A 29 -12.38 0.31 -18.67
N ASP A 30 -11.48 0.35 -17.67
CA ASP A 30 -10.13 0.86 -17.85
C ASP A 30 -9.12 -0.15 -17.29
N TYR A 31 -8.23 -0.61 -18.17
CA TYR A 31 -7.25 -1.63 -17.84
C TYR A 31 -6.24 -1.12 -16.78
N ALA A 32 -5.82 0.15 -16.87
CA ALA A 32 -4.89 0.75 -15.91
C ALA A 32 -5.49 0.81 -14.50
N LEU A 33 -6.79 1.13 -14.38
CA LEU A 33 -7.48 1.13 -13.10
C LEU A 33 -7.63 -0.28 -12.52
N MET A 34 -7.87 -1.27 -13.39
CA MET A 34 -7.94 -2.66 -12.95
C MET A 34 -6.59 -3.19 -12.47
N GLU A 35 -5.49 -2.84 -13.17
CA GLU A 35 -4.13 -3.17 -12.75
C GLU A 35 -3.80 -2.56 -11.39
N ALA A 36 -4.12 -1.28 -11.19
CA ALA A 36 -3.90 -0.58 -9.93
C ALA A 36 -4.75 -1.12 -8.76
N ALA A 37 -5.98 -1.52 -9.02
CA ALA A 37 -6.87 -2.09 -8.01
C ALA A 37 -6.46 -3.50 -7.57
N SER A 38 -5.83 -4.28 -8.45
CA SER A 38 -5.52 -5.68 -8.21
C SER A 38 -4.62 -5.93 -6.98
N PRO A 39 -3.51 -5.19 -6.75
CA PRO A 39 -2.70 -5.33 -5.53
C PRO A 39 -3.46 -4.99 -4.25
N MET A 40 -4.42 -4.06 -4.33
CA MET A 40 -5.24 -3.68 -3.17
C MET A 40 -6.12 -4.84 -2.70
N VAL A 41 -6.67 -5.61 -3.63
CA VAL A 41 -7.51 -6.77 -3.31
C VAL A 41 -6.65 -7.98 -2.98
N GLU A 42 -5.53 -8.19 -3.67
CA GLU A 42 -4.66 -9.33 -3.44
C GLU A 42 -4.05 -9.33 -2.04
N ILE A 43 -3.65 -8.15 -1.50
CA ILE A 43 -3.11 -8.10 -0.13
C ILE A 43 -4.17 -8.52 0.89
N LEU A 44 -5.43 -8.14 0.71
CA LEU A 44 -6.52 -8.59 1.58
C LEU A 44 -6.71 -10.11 1.51
N ASP A 45 -6.79 -10.66 0.30
CA ASP A 45 -6.95 -12.10 0.09
C ASP A 45 -5.86 -12.91 0.81
N LYS A 46 -4.62 -12.40 0.80
CA LYS A 46 -3.46 -13.07 1.41
C LYS A 46 -3.29 -12.85 2.91
N THR A 47 -3.89 -11.79 3.47
CA THR A 47 -3.66 -11.40 4.87
C THR A 47 -4.87 -11.56 5.77
N THR A 48 -6.09 -11.67 5.20
CA THR A 48 -7.30 -11.91 5.98
C THR A 48 -7.51 -13.40 6.22
N GLN A 49 -7.96 -13.73 7.42
CA GLN A 49 -8.27 -15.11 7.83
C GLN A 49 -9.69 -15.18 8.38
N VAL A 50 -10.34 -16.35 8.18
CA VAL A 50 -11.66 -16.62 8.73
C VAL A 50 -11.60 -16.54 10.25
N GLY A 51 -12.49 -15.74 10.84
CA GLY A 51 -12.58 -15.55 12.28
C GLY A 51 -11.67 -14.48 12.88
N LEU A 52 -10.76 -13.90 12.10
CA LEU A 52 -10.00 -12.72 12.48
C LEU A 52 -10.56 -11.50 11.77
N GLN A 53 -11.40 -10.74 12.48
CA GLN A 53 -12.00 -9.53 11.94
C GLN A 53 -11.11 -8.32 12.24
N ASP A 54 -10.78 -7.55 11.20
CA ASP A 54 -10.30 -6.17 11.34
C ASP A 54 -11.31 -5.25 10.64
N GLU A 55 -12.05 -4.50 11.43
CA GLU A 55 -13.12 -3.62 10.95
C GLU A 55 -12.60 -2.45 10.09
N ARG A 56 -11.28 -2.21 10.06
CA ARG A 56 -10.65 -1.10 9.32
C ARG A 56 -10.32 -1.46 7.87
N LEU A 57 -9.91 -2.70 7.62
CA LEU A 57 -9.38 -3.12 6.30
C LEU A 57 -10.44 -3.06 5.20
N PHE A 58 -11.64 -3.60 5.47
CA PHE A 58 -12.70 -3.65 4.46
C PHE A 58 -13.24 -2.26 4.07
N PRO A 59 -13.60 -1.36 5.01
CA PRO A 59 -13.98 0.01 4.64
C PRO A 59 -12.87 0.75 3.89
N MET A 60 -11.62 0.58 4.29
CA MET A 60 -10.49 1.25 3.66
C MET A 60 -10.29 0.83 2.20
N VAL A 61 -10.42 -0.48 1.87
CA VAL A 61 -10.34 -0.90 0.46
C VAL A 61 -11.52 -0.39 -0.35
N CYS A 62 -12.72 -0.34 0.23
CA CYS A 62 -13.89 0.23 -0.45
C CYS A 62 -13.65 1.70 -0.82
N VAL A 63 -13.10 2.50 0.10
CA VAL A 63 -12.76 3.91 -0.15
C VAL A 63 -11.65 4.02 -1.21
N ALA A 64 -10.60 3.21 -1.13
CA ALA A 64 -9.51 3.22 -2.10
C ALA A 64 -9.99 2.88 -3.53
N LEU A 65 -10.83 1.85 -3.67
CA LEU A 65 -11.41 1.48 -4.96
C LEU A 65 -12.36 2.56 -5.51
N GLN A 66 -13.07 3.29 -4.65
CA GLN A 66 -13.90 4.43 -5.06
C GLN A 66 -13.06 5.64 -5.48
N ALA A 67 -11.92 5.88 -4.83
CA ALA A 67 -11.01 6.96 -5.20
C ALA A 67 -10.50 6.80 -6.65
N LEU A 68 -10.28 5.57 -7.11
CA LEU A 68 -9.93 5.28 -8.50
C LEU A 68 -10.98 5.74 -9.52
N LYS A 69 -12.24 5.98 -9.11
CA LYS A 69 -13.29 6.49 -10.00
C LYS A 69 -13.04 7.93 -10.45
N GLY A 70 -12.37 8.72 -9.62
CA GLY A 70 -12.07 10.13 -9.92
C GLY A 70 -10.85 10.34 -10.83
N VAL A 71 -10.14 9.26 -11.18
CA VAL A 71 -8.94 9.32 -12.01
C VAL A 71 -9.33 9.61 -13.47
N ASN A 72 -8.81 10.70 -14.02
CA ASN A 72 -9.04 11.11 -15.41
C ASN A 72 -8.09 10.37 -16.37
N SER A 73 -8.53 10.12 -17.60
CA SER A 73 -7.83 9.31 -18.60
C SER A 73 -6.42 9.79 -18.97
N ASP A 74 -6.14 11.08 -18.87
CA ASP A 74 -4.86 11.66 -19.31
C ASP A 74 -3.69 11.35 -18.36
N ASP A 75 -3.98 11.13 -17.06
CA ASP A 75 -3.00 10.77 -16.02
C ASP A 75 -3.43 9.52 -15.21
N ALA A 76 -4.29 8.69 -15.81
CA ALA A 76 -4.90 7.55 -15.12
C ALA A 76 -3.88 6.63 -14.44
N VAL A 77 -2.78 6.32 -15.14
CA VAL A 77 -1.72 5.45 -14.63
C VAL A 77 -1.02 6.05 -13.42
N ALA A 78 -0.64 7.34 -13.49
CA ALA A 78 0.10 8.03 -12.45
C ALA A 78 -0.68 8.10 -11.15
N SER A 79 -1.91 8.61 -11.22
CA SER A 79 -2.79 8.75 -10.06
C SER A 79 -3.19 7.38 -9.49
N ALA A 80 -3.50 6.39 -10.33
CA ALA A 80 -3.89 5.06 -9.90
C ALA A 80 -2.75 4.34 -9.15
N GLU A 81 -1.50 4.47 -9.59
CA GLU A 81 -0.33 3.92 -8.89
C GLU A 81 -0.10 4.57 -7.52
N CYS A 82 -0.33 5.89 -7.38
CA CYS A 82 -0.27 6.57 -6.09
C CYS A 82 -1.35 6.06 -5.13
N TYR A 83 -2.58 5.84 -5.61
CA TYR A 83 -3.63 5.23 -4.79
C TYR A 83 -3.28 3.81 -4.36
N THR A 84 -2.70 2.99 -5.27
CA THR A 84 -2.22 1.64 -4.94
C THR A 84 -1.17 1.70 -3.84
N ALA A 85 -0.14 2.52 -4.01
CA ALA A 85 0.93 2.66 -3.03
C ALA A 85 0.43 3.17 -1.69
N GLY A 86 -0.41 4.22 -1.69
CA GLY A 86 -1.02 4.77 -0.49
C GLY A 86 -1.89 3.76 0.26
N TYR A 87 -2.70 2.99 -0.47
CA TYR A 87 -3.51 1.93 0.12
C TYR A 87 -2.64 0.84 0.74
N LEU A 88 -1.64 0.32 0.02
CA LEU A 88 -0.76 -0.73 0.52
C LEU A 88 -0.02 -0.30 1.78
N LEU A 89 0.51 0.94 1.84
CA LEU A 89 1.15 1.50 3.03
C LEU A 89 0.20 1.55 4.23
N LYS A 90 -1.04 1.99 4.01
CA LYS A 90 -2.07 2.06 5.07
C LYS A 90 -2.52 0.67 5.51
N ALA A 91 -2.69 -0.27 4.59
CA ALA A 91 -3.04 -1.65 4.91
C ALA A 91 -1.94 -2.31 5.76
N LEU A 92 -0.68 -2.13 5.37
CA LEU A 92 0.48 -2.59 6.15
C LEU A 92 0.52 -1.96 7.55
N ALA A 93 0.20 -0.68 7.68
CA ALA A 93 0.12 -0.02 8.99
C ALA A 93 -1.00 -0.60 9.87
N VAL A 94 -2.16 -0.89 9.30
CA VAL A 94 -3.27 -1.56 10.01
C VAL A 94 -2.91 -2.98 10.44
N LEU A 95 -2.18 -3.71 9.59
CA LEU A 95 -1.66 -5.05 9.87
C LEU A 95 -0.50 -5.07 10.90
N GLY A 96 -0.03 -3.91 11.36
CA GLY A 96 1.06 -3.80 12.34
C GLY A 96 2.47 -3.68 11.75
N PHE A 97 2.58 -3.56 10.42
CA PHE A 97 3.86 -3.49 9.70
C PHE A 97 4.11 -2.09 9.10
N ARG A 98 3.82 -1.04 9.87
CA ARG A 98 4.04 0.34 9.43
C ARG A 98 5.52 0.67 9.35
N PRO A 99 6.06 1.09 8.18
CA PRO A 99 7.43 1.60 8.08
C PRO A 99 7.60 2.88 8.89
N ARG A 100 8.77 3.04 9.55
CA ARG A 100 9.13 4.28 10.27
C ARG A 100 9.99 5.17 9.39
N PHE A 101 9.47 6.35 9.09
CA PHE A 101 10.15 7.34 8.25
C PHE A 101 10.57 8.60 9.01
N ASP A 102 10.16 8.75 10.25
CA ASP A 102 10.29 9.96 11.07
C ASP A 102 11.25 9.81 12.28
N THR A 103 11.68 8.60 12.57
CA THR A 103 12.55 8.30 13.69
C THR A 103 13.56 7.20 13.32
N CYS A 104 14.76 7.28 13.87
CA CYS A 104 15.74 6.19 13.77
C CYS A 104 15.26 4.96 14.57
N VAL A 105 15.23 3.80 13.92
CA VAL A 105 14.74 2.55 14.54
C VAL A 105 15.65 2.06 15.67
N GLU A 106 16.94 2.44 15.67
CA GLU A 106 17.91 2.03 16.67
C GLU A 106 17.91 2.94 17.91
N CYS A 107 18.11 4.24 17.73
CA CYS A 107 18.28 5.17 18.86
C CYS A 107 17.04 6.00 19.19
N GLY A 108 15.97 5.91 18.38
CA GLY A 108 14.74 6.65 18.60
C GLY A 108 14.80 8.14 18.28
N ASN A 109 15.95 8.68 17.84
CA ASN A 109 16.08 10.08 17.49
C ASN A 109 15.17 10.45 16.31
N ALA A 110 14.52 11.60 16.41
CA ALA A 110 13.70 12.13 15.31
C ALA A 110 14.57 12.44 14.09
N ILE A 111 14.01 12.16 12.91
CA ILE A 111 14.63 12.43 11.61
C ILE A 111 13.67 13.31 10.83
N SER A 112 14.07 14.55 10.61
CA SER A 112 13.30 15.48 9.78
C SER A 112 13.68 15.36 8.30
N PRO A 113 12.81 15.78 7.35
CA PRO A 113 13.09 15.74 5.92
C PRO A 113 14.40 16.44 5.50
N GLU A 114 14.79 17.50 6.22
CA GLU A 114 16.01 18.27 5.95
C GLU A 114 17.28 17.50 6.32
N MET A 115 17.16 16.51 7.22
CA MET A 115 18.25 15.63 7.65
C MET A 115 18.51 14.47 6.68
N LEU A 116 17.62 14.24 5.71
CA LEU A 116 17.75 13.17 4.74
C LEU A 116 18.72 13.53 3.61
N TYR A 117 19.75 12.73 3.46
CA TYR A 117 20.67 12.77 2.32
C TYR A 117 20.02 12.12 1.08
N SER A 118 20.66 12.26 -0.09
CA SER A 118 20.18 11.64 -1.35
C SER A 118 19.99 10.11 -1.26
N ARG A 119 20.77 9.45 -0.39
CA ARG A 119 20.68 8.03 -0.07
C ARG A 119 20.41 7.86 1.42
N VAL A 120 19.25 7.31 1.75
CA VAL A 120 18.79 7.13 3.12
C VAL A 120 19.02 5.69 3.55
N PRO A 121 19.82 5.43 4.60
CA PRO A 121 19.96 4.10 5.15
C PRO A 121 18.65 3.64 5.78
N PHE A 122 18.17 2.47 5.38
CA PHE A 122 16.90 1.92 5.82
C PHE A 122 17.05 0.44 6.18
N SER A 123 16.71 0.07 7.41
CA SER A 123 16.67 -1.32 7.83
C SER A 123 15.30 -1.92 7.51
N LEU A 124 15.29 -2.89 6.60
CA LEU A 124 14.08 -3.65 6.31
C LEU A 124 13.69 -4.55 7.49
N ILE A 125 14.68 -5.04 8.25
CA ILE A 125 14.46 -5.94 9.39
C ILE A 125 13.86 -5.18 10.56
N ASP A 126 14.48 -4.04 10.94
CA ASP A 126 14.09 -3.25 12.12
C ASP A 126 12.93 -2.27 11.82
N GLY A 127 12.59 -2.15 10.57
CA GLY A 127 11.34 -1.51 10.17
C GLY A 127 11.41 -0.01 9.88
N GLY A 128 12.58 0.56 9.52
CA GLY A 128 12.61 1.98 9.22
C GLY A 128 13.99 2.60 9.00
N ILE A 129 14.05 3.93 9.05
CA ILE A 129 15.26 4.71 8.81
C ILE A 129 16.28 4.48 9.92
N VAL A 130 17.55 4.39 9.53
CA VAL A 130 18.70 4.34 10.45
C VAL A 130 19.52 5.62 10.29
N CYS A 131 19.79 6.35 11.39
CA CYS A 131 20.60 7.54 11.32
C CYS A 131 22.09 7.23 11.05
N SER A 132 22.84 8.24 10.62
CA SER A 132 24.26 8.10 10.28
C SER A 132 25.12 7.52 11.42
N SER A 133 24.79 7.83 12.65
CA SER A 133 25.52 7.35 13.83
C SER A 133 25.27 5.87 14.12
N CYS A 134 24.07 5.37 13.87
CA CYS A 134 23.70 3.97 14.12
C CYS A 134 24.00 3.04 12.94
N ARG A 135 24.10 3.58 11.72
CA ARG A 135 24.32 2.82 10.48
C ARG A 135 25.42 1.76 10.54
N PRO A 136 26.60 2.01 11.15
CA PRO A 136 27.67 1.02 11.16
C PRO A 136 27.33 -0.29 11.88
N ALA A 137 26.30 -0.29 12.73
CA ALA A 137 25.87 -1.45 13.51
C ALA A 137 24.68 -2.21 12.89
N CYS A 138 24.09 -1.69 11.81
CA CYS A 138 22.82 -2.19 11.27
C CYS A 138 22.96 -2.68 9.83
N GLU A 139 22.24 -3.76 9.51
CA GLU A 139 22.06 -4.17 8.12
C GLU A 139 21.06 -3.22 7.45
N THR A 140 21.52 -2.49 6.44
CA THR A 140 20.70 -1.48 5.76
C THR A 140 20.74 -1.62 4.24
N VAL A 141 19.59 -1.36 3.62
CA VAL A 141 19.47 -1.01 2.21
C VAL A 141 19.48 0.50 2.07
N TYR A 142 19.68 1.00 0.85
CA TYR A 142 19.61 2.43 0.59
C TYR A 142 18.39 2.75 -0.25
N LEU A 143 17.52 3.59 0.30
CA LEU A 143 16.42 4.20 -0.44
C LEU A 143 16.83 5.58 -0.94
N SER A 144 16.24 6.07 -2.03
CA SER A 144 16.37 7.47 -2.39
C SER A 144 15.61 8.34 -1.38
N ARG A 145 16.06 9.58 -1.20
CA ARG A 145 15.35 10.57 -0.36
C ARG A 145 13.90 10.71 -0.80
N ASP A 146 13.66 10.78 -2.11
CA ASP A 146 12.33 11.00 -2.67
C ASP A 146 11.43 9.78 -2.44
N THR A 147 11.93 8.55 -2.54
CA THR A 147 11.19 7.34 -2.16
C THR A 147 10.70 7.41 -0.71
N VAL A 148 11.56 7.84 0.22
CA VAL A 148 11.19 7.97 1.64
C VAL A 148 10.13 9.04 1.83
N LEU A 149 10.30 10.22 1.23
CA LEU A 149 9.37 11.33 1.37
C LEU A 149 8.00 11.02 0.76
N TRP A 150 7.98 10.41 -0.44
CA TRP A 150 6.73 10.01 -1.08
C TRP A 150 6.04 8.87 -0.32
N ALA A 151 6.76 7.86 0.13
CA ALA A 151 6.18 6.79 0.94
C ALA A 151 5.59 7.34 2.25
N GLN A 152 6.25 8.28 2.91
CA GLN A 152 5.76 8.96 4.09
C GLN A 152 4.50 9.79 3.77
N ALA A 153 4.53 10.61 2.73
CA ALA A 153 3.39 11.41 2.30
C ALA A 153 2.16 10.53 1.98
N LEU A 154 2.33 9.49 1.17
CA LEU A 154 1.28 8.55 0.80
C LEU A 154 0.70 7.78 2.01
N LEU A 155 1.54 7.47 3.01
CA LEU A 155 1.10 6.80 4.24
C LEU A 155 0.16 7.68 5.07
N PHE A 156 0.46 8.97 5.19
CA PHE A 156 -0.25 9.87 6.11
C PHE A 156 -1.37 10.68 5.46
N SER A 157 -1.36 10.87 4.15
CA SER A 157 -2.39 11.61 3.43
C SER A 157 -3.67 10.81 3.24
N THR A 158 -4.80 11.47 3.19
CA THR A 158 -6.08 10.89 2.78
C THR A 158 -6.07 10.52 1.29
N PHE A 159 -7.01 9.72 0.83
CA PHE A 159 -7.15 9.44 -0.61
C PHE A 159 -7.53 10.67 -1.42
N GLU A 160 -8.23 11.64 -0.81
CA GLU A 160 -8.53 12.93 -1.43
C GLU A 160 -7.27 13.76 -1.65
N GLU A 161 -6.40 13.86 -0.64
CA GLU A 161 -5.11 14.55 -0.76
C GLU A 161 -4.18 13.87 -1.79
N ILE A 162 -4.17 12.54 -1.86
CA ILE A 162 -3.38 11.78 -2.84
C ILE A 162 -3.78 12.13 -4.28
N SER A 163 -5.04 12.52 -4.53
CA SER A 163 -5.51 12.94 -5.86
C SER A 163 -4.76 14.16 -6.42
N HIS A 164 -4.14 14.95 -5.55
CA HIS A 164 -3.40 16.17 -5.90
C HIS A 164 -1.89 15.96 -5.98
N PHE A 165 -1.41 14.74 -5.81
CA PHE A 165 0.02 14.44 -5.83
C PHE A 165 0.53 14.31 -7.27
N GLU A 166 1.53 15.13 -7.60
CA GLU A 166 2.26 15.05 -8.86
C GLU A 166 3.58 14.29 -8.63
N VAL A 167 3.52 12.97 -8.72
CA VAL A 167 4.67 12.09 -8.53
C VAL A 167 5.15 11.59 -9.89
N ASN A 168 6.41 11.79 -10.22
CA ASN A 168 6.94 11.32 -11.50
C ASN A 168 7.04 9.77 -11.57
N ALA A 169 7.21 9.23 -12.77
CA ALA A 169 7.18 7.78 -13.01
C ALA A 169 8.27 7.02 -12.23
N ASP A 170 9.49 7.56 -12.18
CA ASP A 170 10.61 6.89 -11.49
C ASP A 170 10.40 6.86 -9.97
N GLU A 171 9.85 7.92 -9.40
CA GLU A 171 9.52 8.00 -7.98
C GLU A 171 8.40 7.04 -7.61
N ARG A 172 7.31 6.99 -8.40
CA ARG A 172 6.22 6.02 -8.19
C ARG A 172 6.74 4.58 -8.24
N LEU A 173 7.51 4.26 -9.28
CA LEU A 173 8.11 2.94 -9.43
C LEU A 173 9.03 2.58 -8.25
N SER A 174 9.80 3.55 -7.74
CA SER A 174 10.68 3.35 -6.59
C SER A 174 9.88 3.05 -5.31
N VAL A 175 8.75 3.73 -5.08
CA VAL A 175 7.86 3.43 -3.96
C VAL A 175 7.20 2.05 -4.11
N LEU A 176 6.73 1.67 -5.30
CA LEU A 176 6.16 0.35 -5.55
C LEU A 176 7.18 -0.78 -5.33
N ARG A 177 8.45 -0.59 -5.77
CA ARG A 177 9.55 -1.53 -5.52
C ARG A 177 9.89 -1.63 -4.02
N PHE A 178 9.90 -0.50 -3.32
CA PHE A 178 10.04 -0.51 -1.86
C PHE A 178 8.93 -1.34 -1.20
N LEU A 179 7.67 -1.13 -1.58
CA LEU A 179 6.54 -1.90 -1.07
C LEU A 179 6.66 -3.41 -1.36
N GLN A 180 7.12 -3.78 -2.56
CA GLN A 180 7.37 -5.17 -2.91
C GLN A 180 8.38 -5.83 -1.96
N LEU A 181 9.51 -5.15 -1.67
CA LEU A 181 10.52 -5.62 -0.72
C LEU A 181 9.95 -5.69 0.70
N TRP A 182 9.21 -4.65 1.11
CA TRP A 182 8.61 -4.56 2.43
C TRP A 182 7.61 -5.68 2.71
N ILE A 183 6.70 -5.92 1.78
CA ILE A 183 5.70 -6.99 1.88
C ILE A 183 6.38 -8.36 1.98
N ARG A 184 7.39 -8.63 1.15
CA ARG A 184 8.15 -9.88 1.23
C ARG A 184 8.85 -10.06 2.56
N GLN A 185 9.47 -9.00 3.09
CA GLN A 185 10.22 -9.05 4.35
C GLN A 185 9.30 -9.31 5.54
N HIS A 186 8.19 -8.60 5.65
CA HIS A 186 7.36 -8.62 6.86
C HIS A 186 6.20 -9.59 6.83
N LEU A 187 5.63 -9.86 5.66
CA LEU A 187 4.51 -10.79 5.52
C LEU A 187 4.93 -12.14 4.96
N GLY A 188 6.15 -12.28 4.44
CA GLY A 188 6.62 -13.52 3.81
C GLY A 188 5.87 -13.90 2.53
N ILE A 189 5.15 -12.97 1.91
CA ILE A 189 4.34 -13.19 0.71
C ILE A 189 4.83 -12.32 -0.45
N SER A 190 4.45 -12.70 -1.68
CA SER A 190 4.59 -11.87 -2.87
C SER A 190 3.21 -11.59 -3.44
N LEU A 191 2.95 -10.34 -3.81
CA LEU A 191 1.75 -9.93 -4.54
C LEU A 191 2.04 -10.02 -6.04
N LYS A 192 1.46 -11.01 -6.71
CA LYS A 192 1.66 -11.22 -8.16
C LYS A 192 1.18 -10.03 -8.99
N SER A 193 0.09 -9.40 -8.57
CA SER A 193 -0.44 -8.22 -9.23
C SER A 193 0.48 -7.00 -9.06
N LEU A 194 1.16 -6.83 -7.92
CA LEU A 194 2.16 -5.79 -7.72
C LEU A 194 3.42 -6.07 -8.55
N ASP A 195 3.89 -7.32 -8.58
CA ASP A 195 5.02 -7.72 -9.41
C ASP A 195 4.72 -7.45 -10.89
N TYR A 196 3.50 -7.73 -11.35
CA TYR A 196 3.04 -7.43 -12.70
C TYR A 196 2.98 -5.92 -12.96
N LEU A 197 2.36 -5.13 -12.07
CA LEU A 197 2.28 -3.67 -12.19
C LEU A 197 3.68 -3.04 -12.34
N ILE A 198 4.66 -3.49 -11.54
CA ILE A 198 6.05 -3.03 -11.62
C ILE A 198 6.70 -3.43 -12.95
N SER A 199 6.37 -4.60 -13.50
CA SER A 199 6.97 -5.10 -14.75
C SER A 199 6.54 -4.35 -16.01
N LEU A 200 5.43 -3.62 -15.93
CA LEU A 200 4.90 -2.80 -17.03
C LEU A 200 5.57 -1.41 -17.13
N ARG A 201 6.44 -1.05 -16.18
CA ARG A 201 7.09 0.26 -16.05
C ARG A 201 8.60 0.10 -16.16
#